data_f83c45833d614852918ed78cd7fe5342
#
_entry.id   f83c45833d614852918ed78cd7fe5342
#
_cell.length_a   1.000
_cell.length_b   1.000
_cell.length_c   1.000
_cell.angle_alpha   90.00
_cell.angle_beta   90.00
_cell.angle_gamma   90.00
#
_symmetry.space_group_name_H-M   'P 1'
#
loop_
_entity.id
_entity.type
_entity.pdbx_description
1 polymer ?
#
loop_
_entity_poly.entity_id
_entity_poly.type
_entity_poly.pdbx_seq_one_letter_code
_entity_poly.pdbx_strand_id
1 'polypeptide(L)'
;MSADVDAGPAPAAAGPRPPDACHNAPMSGNGTGRRGRAVVFDYGNVLYAWESHGALAGRRPARVWEEFVEEGEFPRWNEMADAGVPFDDILAALGRAHPDRPDWADLLADYWRHFPDTLTGPIPGMGAVVDDLLDAGVRLYALTNFNHELFAAFGRPRVPQLERFSGIVVSGQEHLTKPDPAIFRVLLERYGLDAAGTLLVDDSPANTDAAAALGLATHLFRGAGRLRADLTDRGLLDALVD
;
A
#
# COMPACT_ATOMS: atom_id res chain seq x y z
N MET A 1 13.66 -19.07 67.41
CA MET A 1 14.73 -18.58 66.58
C MET A 1 14.55 -19.22 65.17
N SER A 2 13.84 -18.54 64.29
CA SER A 2 13.71 -18.95 62.90
C SER A 2 13.83 -17.66 62.08
N ALA A 3 14.82 -17.61 61.23
CA ALA A 3 15.15 -16.46 60.40
C ALA A 3 14.24 -16.49 59.15
N ASP A 4 13.51 -15.40 58.95
CA ASP A 4 12.82 -15.09 57.71
C ASP A 4 13.88 -14.68 56.68
N VAL A 5 13.86 -15.37 55.50
CA VAL A 5 14.68 -15.01 54.35
C VAL A 5 13.78 -14.28 53.38
N ASP A 6 14.00 -12.98 53.30
CA ASP A 6 13.37 -12.06 52.34
C ASP A 6 13.78 -12.39 50.90
N ALA A 7 12.79 -12.80 50.08
CA ALA A 7 12.98 -13.05 48.66
C ALA A 7 12.65 -11.78 47.88
N GLY A 8 13.67 -11.06 47.46
CA GLY A 8 13.55 -9.89 46.58
C GLY A 8 12.91 -10.22 45.21
N PRO A 9 12.33 -9.21 44.53
CA PRO A 9 11.59 -9.42 43.29
C PRO A 9 12.48 -9.82 42.11
N ALA A 10 11.96 -10.77 41.32
CA ALA A 10 12.59 -11.25 40.09
C ALA A 10 12.70 -10.13 39.03
N PRO A 11 13.76 -10.11 38.20
CA PRO A 11 13.91 -9.12 37.16
C PRO A 11 12.88 -9.28 36.05
N ALA A 12 12.30 -8.17 35.60
CA ALA A 12 11.36 -8.10 34.50
C ALA A 12 12.00 -8.60 33.20
N ALA A 13 11.28 -9.46 32.47
CA ALA A 13 11.68 -9.97 31.17
C ALA A 13 11.77 -8.83 30.15
N ALA A 14 12.97 -8.67 29.55
CA ALA A 14 13.19 -7.75 28.46
C ALA A 14 12.41 -8.21 27.23
N GLY A 15 11.57 -7.34 26.68
CA GLY A 15 10.85 -7.57 25.43
C GLY A 15 11.81 -7.66 24.23
N PRO A 16 11.35 -8.23 23.10
CA PRO A 16 12.20 -8.44 21.94
C PRO A 16 12.71 -7.12 21.36
N ARG A 17 14.01 -7.05 21.15
CA ARG A 17 14.73 -5.94 20.55
C ARG A 17 14.31 -5.85 19.06
N PRO A 18 14.06 -4.65 18.49
CA PRO A 18 13.82 -4.51 17.05
C PRO A 18 15.07 -4.96 16.26
N PRO A 19 14.90 -5.50 15.04
CA PRO A 19 16.03 -5.95 14.23
C PRO A 19 16.94 -4.77 13.88
N ASP A 20 18.24 -5.00 14.02
CA ASP A 20 19.28 -4.04 13.78
C ASP A 20 19.19 -3.44 12.35
N ALA A 21 19.21 -2.12 12.28
CA ALA A 21 19.34 -1.37 11.04
C ALA A 21 20.68 -1.77 10.38
N CYS A 22 20.61 -2.41 9.23
CA CYS A 22 21.78 -2.69 8.40
C CYS A 22 22.46 -1.37 8.03
N HIS A 23 23.61 -1.12 8.62
CA HIS A 23 24.53 -0.05 8.23
C HIS A 23 25.06 -0.34 6.82
N ASN A 24 24.52 0.39 5.83
CA ASN A 24 25.13 0.45 4.51
C ASN A 24 26.28 1.46 4.54
N ALA A 25 27.50 0.95 4.47
CA ALA A 25 28.69 1.75 4.21
C ALA A 25 28.59 2.45 2.83
N PRO A 26 29.15 3.67 2.65
CA PRO A 26 29.08 4.36 1.38
C PRO A 26 29.97 3.66 0.35
N MET A 27 29.34 3.07 -0.67
CA MET A 27 30.02 2.58 -1.86
C MET A 27 30.33 3.76 -2.78
N SER A 28 31.60 4.14 -2.87
CA SER A 28 32.10 5.09 -3.85
C SER A 28 32.04 4.47 -5.26
N GLY A 29 31.20 5.03 -6.13
CA GLY A 29 31.12 4.64 -7.54
C GLY A 29 30.41 5.71 -8.36
N ASN A 30 31.11 6.34 -9.29
CA ASN A 30 30.64 7.32 -10.26
C ASN A 30 29.47 6.79 -11.08
N GLY A 31 28.25 7.17 -10.71
CA GLY A 31 26.99 6.96 -11.42
C GLY A 31 26.11 8.18 -11.16
N THR A 32 26.52 9.31 -11.71
CA THR A 32 25.86 10.60 -11.54
C THR A 32 24.55 10.62 -12.34
N GLY A 33 23.42 10.64 -11.63
CA GLY A 33 22.12 11.03 -12.19
C GLY A 33 20.91 10.20 -11.76
N ARG A 34 21.00 8.87 -11.73
CA ARG A 34 19.85 8.01 -11.40
C ARG A 34 19.75 7.65 -9.91
N ARG A 35 20.87 7.56 -9.18
CA ARG A 35 20.95 7.09 -7.77
C ARG A 35 20.33 8.03 -6.73
N GLY A 36 20.00 9.29 -7.09
CA GLY A 36 19.29 10.22 -6.21
C GLY A 36 17.77 10.22 -6.38
N ARG A 37 17.26 9.56 -7.41
CA ARG A 37 15.83 9.57 -7.75
C ARG A 37 15.12 8.35 -7.17
N ALA A 38 13.88 8.56 -6.72
CA ALA A 38 13.01 7.54 -6.19
C ALA A 38 11.71 7.46 -6.99
N VAL A 39 11.19 6.25 -7.18
CA VAL A 39 9.85 6.04 -7.73
C VAL A 39 9.01 5.34 -6.67
N VAL A 40 7.84 5.89 -6.40
CA VAL A 40 6.86 5.38 -5.46
C VAL A 40 5.66 4.88 -6.25
N PHE A 41 5.31 3.63 -6.07
CA PHE A 41 4.15 3.02 -6.73
C PHE A 41 2.98 2.88 -5.78
N ASP A 42 1.78 3.21 -6.23
CA ASP A 42 0.60 2.59 -5.68
C ASP A 42 0.56 1.10 -6.01
N TYR A 43 -0.21 0.33 -5.24
CA TYR A 43 -0.39 -1.10 -5.46
C TYR A 43 -1.62 -1.40 -6.33
N GLY A 44 -2.80 -0.96 -5.88
CA GLY A 44 -4.08 -1.22 -6.54
C GLY A 44 -4.16 -0.56 -7.91
N ASN A 45 -4.55 -1.32 -8.94
CA ASN A 45 -4.68 -0.85 -10.33
C ASN A 45 -3.42 -0.21 -10.95
N VAL A 46 -2.28 -0.27 -10.23
CA VAL A 46 -0.96 0.14 -10.72
C VAL A 46 -0.03 -1.07 -10.85
N LEU A 47 0.18 -1.82 -9.77
CA LEU A 47 0.97 -3.05 -9.80
C LEU A 47 0.10 -4.28 -9.98
N TYR A 48 -1.07 -4.30 -9.34
CA TYR A 48 -1.99 -5.43 -9.34
C TYR A 48 -3.44 -4.94 -9.45
N ALA A 49 -4.24 -5.59 -10.28
CA ALA A 49 -5.62 -5.22 -10.49
C ALA A 49 -6.47 -5.59 -9.26
N TRP A 50 -7.30 -4.65 -8.82
CA TRP A 50 -8.26 -4.82 -7.75
C TRP A 50 -9.67 -4.52 -8.26
N GLU A 51 -10.57 -5.48 -8.06
CA GLU A 51 -11.97 -5.41 -8.45
C GLU A 51 -12.86 -5.87 -7.28
N SER A 52 -13.49 -4.93 -6.59
CA SER A 52 -14.24 -5.21 -5.37
C SER A 52 -15.33 -6.26 -5.51
N HIS A 53 -16.01 -6.31 -6.66
CA HIS A 53 -17.07 -7.31 -6.92
C HIS A 53 -16.55 -8.74 -7.00
N GLY A 54 -15.24 -8.95 -7.22
CA GLY A 54 -14.62 -10.27 -7.34
C GLY A 54 -14.85 -11.14 -6.10
N ALA A 55 -14.86 -10.54 -4.91
CA ALA A 55 -15.09 -11.27 -3.66
C ALA A 55 -16.44 -12.01 -3.63
N LEU A 56 -17.45 -11.48 -4.29
CA LEU A 56 -18.81 -12.00 -4.25
C LEU A 56 -19.28 -12.62 -5.57
N ALA A 57 -18.44 -12.59 -6.61
CA ALA A 57 -18.75 -13.17 -7.91
C ALA A 57 -19.08 -14.66 -7.78
N GLY A 58 -20.25 -15.06 -8.32
CA GLY A 58 -20.75 -16.44 -8.23
C GLY A 58 -21.28 -16.86 -6.85
N ARG A 59 -21.15 -16.02 -5.79
CA ARG A 59 -21.64 -16.27 -4.42
C ARG A 59 -22.90 -15.51 -4.10
N ARG A 60 -23.01 -14.29 -4.63
CA ARG A 60 -24.16 -13.39 -4.45
C ARG A 60 -24.60 -12.85 -5.80
N PRO A 61 -25.90 -12.52 -5.99
CA PRO A 61 -26.34 -11.80 -7.19
C PRO A 61 -25.66 -10.44 -7.30
N ALA A 62 -25.20 -10.06 -8.50
CA ALA A 62 -24.48 -8.81 -8.75
C ALA A 62 -25.23 -7.57 -8.21
N ARG A 63 -26.56 -7.53 -8.40
CA ARG A 63 -27.42 -6.45 -7.92
C ARG A 63 -27.32 -6.19 -6.40
N VAL A 64 -27.04 -7.24 -5.60
CA VAL A 64 -26.93 -7.12 -4.14
C VAL A 64 -25.66 -6.35 -3.79
N TRP A 65 -24.58 -6.60 -4.53
CA TRP A 65 -23.32 -5.88 -4.39
C TRP A 65 -23.44 -4.43 -4.90
N GLU A 66 -24.06 -4.23 -6.07
CA GLU A 66 -24.29 -2.91 -6.66
C GLU A 66 -25.09 -2.02 -5.70
N GLU A 67 -26.20 -2.54 -5.13
CA GLU A 67 -27.00 -1.84 -4.13
C GLU A 67 -26.17 -1.47 -2.88
N PHE A 68 -25.34 -2.40 -2.38
CA PHE A 68 -24.48 -2.11 -1.23
C PHE A 68 -23.40 -1.06 -1.55
N VAL A 69 -22.85 -1.06 -2.76
CA VAL A 69 -21.87 -0.05 -3.18
C VAL A 69 -22.50 1.35 -3.22
N GLU A 70 -23.73 1.45 -3.78
CA GLU A 70 -24.40 2.73 -3.99
C GLU A 70 -25.11 3.25 -2.73
N GLU A 71 -25.89 2.41 -2.07
CA GLU A 71 -26.75 2.80 -0.95
C GLU A 71 -26.13 2.47 0.42
N GLY A 72 -25.35 1.39 0.48
CA GLY A 72 -24.68 0.93 1.69
C GLY A 72 -23.32 1.60 1.93
N GLU A 73 -22.90 2.54 1.09
CA GLU A 73 -21.66 3.31 1.24
C GLU A 73 -20.38 2.43 1.32
N PHE A 74 -20.28 1.34 0.54
CA PHE A 74 -19.13 0.45 0.55
C PHE A 74 -17.77 1.19 0.51
N PRO A 75 -17.55 2.23 -0.32
CA PRO A 75 -16.28 2.96 -0.35
C PRO A 75 -15.85 3.49 1.03
N ARG A 76 -16.80 3.99 1.83
CA ARG A 76 -16.54 4.46 3.19
C ARG A 76 -16.04 3.35 4.13
N TRP A 77 -16.69 2.19 4.08
CA TRP A 77 -16.30 1.06 4.93
C TRP A 77 -14.97 0.46 4.52
N ASN A 78 -14.70 0.45 3.21
CA ASN A 78 -13.40 0.04 2.69
C ASN A 78 -12.29 1.02 3.11
N GLU A 79 -12.53 2.33 3.03
CA GLU A 79 -11.57 3.35 3.50
C GLU A 79 -11.25 3.20 4.99
N MET A 80 -12.25 2.91 5.83
CA MET A 80 -12.03 2.62 7.25
C MET A 80 -11.12 1.39 7.44
N ALA A 81 -11.33 0.33 6.66
CA ALA A 81 -10.47 -0.86 6.70
C ALA A 81 -9.04 -0.53 6.23
N ASP A 82 -8.90 0.27 5.18
CA ASP A 82 -7.61 0.75 4.66
C ASP A 82 -6.90 1.68 5.64
N ALA A 83 -7.65 2.39 6.49
CA ALA A 83 -7.10 3.16 7.62
C ALA A 83 -6.78 2.30 8.85
N GLY A 84 -6.96 0.97 8.78
CA GLY A 84 -6.61 0.04 9.86
C GLY A 84 -7.64 -0.04 11.00
N VAL A 85 -8.88 0.42 10.76
CA VAL A 85 -9.96 0.20 11.71
C VAL A 85 -10.27 -1.30 11.78
N PRO A 86 -10.42 -1.91 12.97
CA PRO A 86 -10.76 -3.32 13.11
C PRO A 86 -12.07 -3.68 12.40
N PHE A 87 -12.11 -4.82 11.72
CA PHE A 87 -13.28 -5.24 10.95
C PHE A 87 -14.56 -5.33 11.79
N ASP A 88 -14.47 -5.83 13.03
CA ASP A 88 -15.63 -5.90 13.93
C ASP A 88 -16.20 -4.51 14.26
N ASP A 89 -15.34 -3.50 14.42
CA ASP A 89 -15.76 -2.13 14.68
C ASP A 89 -16.45 -1.53 13.46
N ILE A 90 -15.97 -1.85 12.25
CA ILE A 90 -16.59 -1.42 10.99
C ILE A 90 -17.96 -2.08 10.82
N LEU A 91 -18.07 -3.40 11.05
CA LEU A 91 -19.35 -4.12 10.98
C LEU A 91 -20.36 -3.55 11.97
N ALA A 92 -19.93 -3.27 13.20
CA ALA A 92 -20.80 -2.63 14.21
C ALA A 92 -21.22 -1.22 13.79
N ALA A 93 -20.32 -0.44 13.17
CA ALA A 93 -20.65 0.90 12.67
C ALA A 93 -21.63 0.85 11.49
N LEU A 94 -21.43 -0.07 10.56
CA LEU A 94 -22.35 -0.33 9.43
C LEU A 94 -23.76 -0.70 9.93
N GLY A 95 -23.85 -1.63 10.89
CA GLY A 95 -25.14 -2.03 11.45
C GLY A 95 -25.88 -0.89 12.18
N ARG A 96 -25.14 0.04 12.80
CA ARG A 96 -25.73 1.26 13.40
C ARG A 96 -26.19 2.27 12.36
N ALA A 97 -25.45 2.40 11.26
CA ALA A 97 -25.79 3.34 10.18
C ALA A 97 -27.00 2.86 9.37
N HIS A 98 -27.16 1.55 9.23
CA HIS A 98 -28.20 0.93 8.40
C HIS A 98 -28.96 -0.15 9.19
N PRO A 99 -29.73 0.22 10.23
CA PRO A 99 -30.40 -0.76 11.11
C PRO A 99 -31.48 -1.58 10.39
N ASP A 100 -32.01 -1.06 9.28
CA ASP A 100 -33.01 -1.74 8.45
C ASP A 100 -32.39 -2.73 7.43
N ARG A 101 -31.04 -2.77 7.36
CA ARG A 101 -30.29 -3.60 6.41
C ARG A 101 -29.20 -4.44 7.13
N PRO A 102 -29.61 -5.35 8.03
CA PRO A 102 -28.65 -6.21 8.75
C PRO A 102 -27.88 -7.13 7.80
N ASP A 103 -28.41 -7.44 6.62
CA ASP A 103 -27.79 -8.21 5.56
C ASP A 103 -26.50 -7.58 5.01
N TRP A 104 -26.33 -6.26 5.11
CA TRP A 104 -25.12 -5.57 4.63
C TRP A 104 -23.90 -5.84 5.50
N ALA A 105 -24.06 -6.03 6.81
CA ALA A 105 -22.96 -6.44 7.66
C ALA A 105 -22.43 -7.85 7.28
N ASP A 106 -23.36 -8.79 7.02
CA ASP A 106 -23.00 -10.12 6.53
C ASP A 106 -22.33 -10.06 5.15
N LEU A 107 -22.83 -9.18 4.27
CA LEU A 107 -22.26 -9.00 2.93
C LEU A 107 -20.82 -8.43 2.99
N LEU A 108 -20.56 -7.46 3.85
CA LEU A 108 -19.23 -6.89 4.06
C LEU A 108 -18.28 -7.91 4.71
N ALA A 109 -18.77 -8.70 5.67
CA ALA A 109 -17.99 -9.80 6.25
C ALA A 109 -17.65 -10.88 5.21
N ASP A 110 -18.59 -11.21 4.32
CA ASP A 110 -18.35 -12.11 3.18
C ASP A 110 -17.32 -11.52 2.21
N TYR A 111 -17.36 -10.21 1.94
CA TYR A 111 -16.38 -9.52 1.12
C TYR A 111 -14.96 -9.70 1.67
N TRP A 112 -14.73 -9.44 2.95
CA TRP A 112 -13.39 -9.59 3.53
C TRP A 112 -12.93 -11.05 3.59
N ARG A 113 -13.84 -11.99 3.85
CA ARG A 113 -13.54 -13.45 3.83
C ARG A 113 -13.05 -13.90 2.47
N HIS A 114 -13.59 -13.33 1.40
CA HIS A 114 -13.24 -13.65 0.02
C HIS A 114 -12.39 -12.56 -0.66
N PHE A 115 -11.78 -11.69 0.12
CA PHE A 115 -10.92 -10.61 -0.37
C PHE A 115 -9.86 -11.07 -1.39
N PRO A 116 -9.21 -12.26 -1.25
CA PRO A 116 -8.24 -12.72 -2.24
C PRO A 116 -8.75 -12.76 -3.68
N ASP A 117 -10.06 -12.93 -3.88
CA ASP A 117 -10.70 -12.99 -5.19
C ASP A 117 -10.91 -11.60 -5.83
N THR A 118 -10.71 -10.53 -5.06
CA THR A 118 -10.70 -9.15 -5.59
C THR A 118 -9.40 -8.81 -6.31
N LEU A 119 -8.33 -9.55 -6.03
CA LEU A 119 -7.02 -9.36 -6.64
C LEU A 119 -6.94 -10.22 -7.90
N THR A 120 -7.31 -9.64 -9.04
CA THR A 120 -7.62 -10.37 -10.28
C THR A 120 -6.41 -10.66 -11.16
N GLY A 121 -5.28 -9.97 -10.96
CA GLY A 121 -4.05 -10.26 -11.71
C GLY A 121 -3.05 -9.10 -11.71
N PRO A 122 -1.80 -9.36 -12.12
CA PRO A 122 -0.82 -8.30 -12.29
C PRO A 122 -1.23 -7.38 -13.44
N ILE A 123 -0.98 -6.09 -13.29
CA ILE A 123 -1.22 -5.13 -14.38
C ILE A 123 -0.27 -5.45 -15.54
N PRO A 124 -0.79 -5.64 -16.76
CA PRO A 124 0.02 -6.04 -17.91
C PRO A 124 1.19 -5.08 -18.17
N GLY A 125 2.40 -5.63 -18.31
CA GLY A 125 3.63 -4.89 -18.58
C GLY A 125 4.29 -4.25 -17.36
N MET A 126 3.62 -4.16 -16.20
CA MET A 126 4.21 -3.50 -15.01
C MET A 126 5.36 -4.29 -14.40
N GLY A 127 5.30 -5.63 -14.42
CA GLY A 127 6.43 -6.45 -13.96
C GLY A 127 7.72 -6.07 -14.67
N ALA A 128 7.71 -5.96 -16.00
CA ALA A 128 8.87 -5.56 -16.78
C ALA A 128 9.34 -4.13 -16.47
N VAL A 129 8.42 -3.17 -16.31
CA VAL A 129 8.77 -1.79 -15.94
C VAL A 129 9.48 -1.74 -14.59
N VAL A 130 8.95 -2.48 -13.60
CA VAL A 130 9.54 -2.55 -12.25
C VAL A 130 10.92 -3.21 -12.29
N ASP A 131 11.06 -4.34 -12.99
CA ASP A 131 12.34 -5.04 -13.10
C ASP A 131 13.40 -4.16 -13.78
N ASP A 132 13.05 -3.48 -14.88
CA ASP A 132 13.97 -2.58 -15.58
C ASP A 132 14.42 -1.39 -14.70
N LEU A 133 13.52 -0.81 -13.89
CA LEU A 133 13.88 0.25 -12.94
C LEU A 133 14.83 -0.26 -11.85
N LEU A 134 14.56 -1.46 -11.30
CA LEU A 134 15.43 -2.09 -10.31
C LEU A 134 16.80 -2.38 -10.88
N ASP A 135 16.88 -2.88 -12.10
CA ASP A 135 18.13 -3.19 -12.80
C ASP A 135 18.91 -1.91 -13.20
N ALA A 136 18.18 -0.81 -13.47
CA ALA A 136 18.77 0.52 -13.65
C ALA A 136 19.28 1.14 -12.32
N GLY A 137 19.07 0.50 -11.18
CA GLY A 137 19.48 0.97 -9.86
C GLY A 137 18.62 2.11 -9.30
N VAL A 138 17.40 2.29 -9.79
CA VAL A 138 16.42 3.24 -9.25
C VAL A 138 15.86 2.71 -7.93
N ARG A 139 15.79 3.56 -6.90
CA ARG A 139 15.18 3.17 -5.63
C ARG A 139 13.66 3.15 -5.76
N LEU A 140 13.05 2.00 -5.51
CA LEU A 140 11.61 1.83 -5.58
C LEU A 140 10.98 1.75 -4.20
N TYR A 141 9.81 2.34 -4.07
CA TYR A 141 8.99 2.32 -2.87
C TYR A 141 7.54 2.02 -3.24
N ALA A 142 6.77 1.56 -2.27
CA ALA A 142 5.31 1.47 -2.41
C ALA A 142 4.62 2.34 -1.36
N LEU A 143 3.51 2.98 -1.75
CA LEU A 143 2.60 3.71 -0.88
C LEU A 143 1.17 3.34 -1.27
N THR A 144 0.51 2.53 -0.45
CA THR A 144 -0.79 1.95 -0.78
C THR A 144 -1.84 2.18 0.29
N ASN A 145 -3.07 2.48 -0.15
CA ASN A 145 -4.26 2.37 0.70
C ASN A 145 -4.66 0.90 0.73
N PHE A 146 -4.44 0.26 1.88
CA PHE A 146 -4.68 -1.16 2.05
C PHE A 146 -4.78 -1.52 3.53
N ASN A 147 -5.73 -2.34 3.90
CA ASN A 147 -5.71 -2.96 5.23
C ASN A 147 -4.41 -3.76 5.40
N HIS A 148 -3.69 -3.56 6.50
CA HIS A 148 -2.35 -4.11 6.68
C HIS A 148 -2.31 -5.63 6.80
N GLU A 149 -3.34 -6.25 7.38
CA GLU A 149 -3.43 -7.72 7.51
C GLU A 149 -3.71 -8.36 6.14
N LEU A 150 -4.65 -7.79 5.38
CA LEU A 150 -4.97 -8.25 4.03
C LEU A 150 -3.79 -8.03 3.07
N PHE A 151 -3.06 -6.91 3.22
CA PHE A 151 -1.85 -6.67 2.42
C PHE A 151 -0.77 -7.71 2.73
N ALA A 152 -0.48 -7.97 4.00
CA ALA A 152 0.52 -8.94 4.39
C ALA A 152 0.16 -10.36 3.93
N ALA A 153 -1.10 -10.75 4.08
CA ALA A 153 -1.57 -12.09 3.73
C ALA A 153 -1.72 -12.32 2.22
N PHE A 154 -2.19 -11.31 1.49
CA PHE A 154 -2.63 -11.49 0.11
C PHE A 154 -2.01 -10.52 -0.90
N GLY A 155 -1.79 -9.27 -0.55
CA GLY A 155 -1.24 -8.26 -1.46
C GLY A 155 0.24 -8.50 -1.73
N ARG A 156 1.06 -8.45 -0.69
CA ARG A 156 2.51 -8.55 -0.79
C ARG A 156 3.01 -9.81 -1.54
N PRO A 157 2.47 -11.03 -1.28
CA PRO A 157 2.94 -12.24 -1.97
C PRO A 157 2.64 -12.25 -3.48
N ARG A 158 1.68 -11.46 -3.96
CA ARG A 158 1.30 -11.41 -5.37
C ARG A 158 2.22 -10.58 -6.25
N VAL A 159 3.06 -9.74 -5.65
CA VAL A 159 4.05 -8.90 -6.35
C VAL A 159 5.44 -9.18 -5.77
N PRO A 160 6.13 -10.25 -6.20
CA PRO A 160 7.44 -10.67 -5.64
C PRO A 160 8.50 -9.58 -5.72
N GLN A 161 8.41 -8.66 -6.68
CA GLN A 161 9.34 -7.53 -6.82
C GLN A 161 9.34 -6.61 -5.59
N LEU A 162 8.27 -6.59 -4.78
CA LEU A 162 8.20 -5.80 -3.54
C LEU A 162 9.30 -6.17 -2.54
N GLU A 163 9.86 -7.38 -2.62
CA GLU A 163 11.01 -7.79 -1.78
C GLU A 163 12.31 -7.05 -2.15
N ARG A 164 12.38 -6.47 -3.36
CA ARG A 164 13.51 -5.66 -3.84
C ARG A 164 13.26 -4.16 -3.66
N PHE A 165 12.09 -3.74 -3.19
CA PHE A 165 11.79 -2.33 -2.94
C PHE A 165 12.55 -1.83 -1.70
N SER A 166 12.95 -0.56 -1.74
CA SER A 166 13.67 0.09 -0.64
C SER A 166 12.77 0.37 0.57
N GLY A 167 11.44 0.32 0.39
CA GLY A 167 10.49 0.48 1.47
C GLY A 167 9.04 0.43 1.00
N ILE A 168 8.14 0.17 1.95
CA ILE A 168 6.70 0.07 1.73
C ILE A 168 6.00 0.82 2.86
N VAL A 169 5.03 1.65 2.52
CA VAL A 169 4.09 2.28 3.45
C VAL A 169 2.68 1.76 3.15
N VAL A 170 2.06 1.16 4.14
CA VAL A 170 0.70 0.62 4.07
C VAL A 170 -0.19 1.43 5.00
N SER A 171 -1.21 2.06 4.46
CA SER A 171 -2.11 2.97 5.18
C SER A 171 -2.68 2.39 6.48
N GLY A 172 -3.03 1.10 6.47
CA GLY A 172 -3.57 0.42 7.65
C GLY A 172 -2.59 0.26 8.81
N GLN A 173 -1.27 0.44 8.59
CA GLN A 173 -0.26 0.50 9.65
C GLN A 173 -0.08 1.91 10.20
N GLU A 174 -0.32 2.92 9.35
CA GLU A 174 -0.11 4.32 9.67
C GLU A 174 -1.38 5.00 10.21
N HIS A 175 -2.54 4.36 10.06
CA HIS A 175 -3.86 4.92 10.33
C HIS A 175 -4.13 6.22 9.54
N LEU A 176 -3.55 6.30 8.36
CA LEU A 176 -3.62 7.42 7.43
C LEU A 176 -3.83 6.87 6.03
N THR A 177 -4.71 7.51 5.24
CA THR A 177 -4.97 7.11 3.85
C THR A 177 -4.60 8.22 2.87
N LYS A 178 -4.14 7.87 1.67
CA LYS A 178 -4.15 8.82 0.55
C LYS A 178 -5.60 9.22 0.28
N PRO A 179 -5.91 10.49 -0.05
CA PRO A 179 -5.01 11.58 -0.40
C PRO A 179 -4.57 12.48 0.77
N ASP A 180 -4.70 12.06 2.05
CA ASP A 180 -4.23 12.89 3.16
C ASP A 180 -2.72 13.19 2.99
N PRO A 181 -2.30 14.48 2.99
CA PRO A 181 -0.90 14.86 2.90
C PRO A 181 0.00 14.23 3.97
N ALA A 182 -0.56 13.82 5.10
CA ALA A 182 0.19 13.23 6.20
C ALA A 182 0.87 11.92 5.81
N ILE A 183 0.19 11.04 5.04
CA ILE A 183 0.77 9.76 4.65
C ILE A 183 1.97 9.91 3.69
N PHE A 184 1.93 10.91 2.81
CA PHE A 184 3.07 11.23 1.94
C PHE A 184 4.26 11.77 2.74
N ARG A 185 4.01 12.57 3.81
CA ARG A 185 5.08 13.02 4.71
C ARG A 185 5.69 11.85 5.46
N VAL A 186 4.88 10.89 5.94
CA VAL A 186 5.39 9.64 6.56
C VAL A 186 6.36 8.93 5.61
N LEU A 187 6.00 8.76 4.34
CA LEU A 187 6.87 8.14 3.34
C LEU A 187 8.19 8.92 3.18
N LEU A 188 8.10 10.24 2.94
CA LEU A 188 9.27 11.08 2.71
C LEU A 188 10.21 11.09 3.91
N GLU A 189 9.68 11.28 5.11
CA GLU A 189 10.46 11.34 6.35
C GLU A 189 11.09 9.98 6.70
N ARG A 190 10.31 8.88 6.63
CA ARG A 190 10.77 7.54 6.98
C ARG A 190 11.95 7.08 6.14
N TYR A 191 11.96 7.41 4.87
CA TYR A 191 13.01 6.96 3.94
C TYR A 191 13.98 8.07 3.52
N GLY A 192 13.87 9.27 4.12
CA GLY A 192 14.76 10.39 3.81
C GLY A 192 14.68 10.79 2.33
N LEU A 193 13.47 10.85 1.78
CA LEU A 193 13.24 11.19 0.37
C LEU A 193 13.08 12.70 0.20
N ASP A 194 13.75 13.23 -0.82
CA ASP A 194 13.47 14.58 -1.31
C ASP A 194 12.24 14.57 -2.22
N ALA A 195 11.26 15.44 -1.93
CA ALA A 195 10.02 15.49 -2.69
C ALA A 195 10.27 15.76 -4.18
N ALA A 196 11.13 16.73 -4.51
CA ALA A 196 11.44 17.09 -5.90
C ALA A 196 12.17 15.97 -6.67
N GLY A 197 12.89 15.09 -5.95
CA GLY A 197 13.57 13.92 -6.50
C GLY A 197 12.71 12.65 -6.54
N THR A 198 11.46 12.71 -6.10
CA THR A 198 10.57 11.54 -5.95
C THR A 198 9.41 11.63 -6.94
N LEU A 199 9.18 10.54 -7.70
CA LEU A 199 8.05 10.39 -8.61
C LEU A 199 7.01 9.46 -7.97
N LEU A 200 5.77 9.94 -7.78
CA LEU A 200 4.63 9.09 -7.44
C LEU A 200 3.94 8.61 -8.73
N VAL A 201 3.66 7.31 -8.79
CA VAL A 201 2.85 6.65 -9.83
C VAL A 201 1.58 6.11 -9.17
N ASP A 202 0.44 6.70 -9.49
CA ASP A 202 -0.85 6.40 -8.86
C ASP A 202 -1.98 6.55 -9.89
N ASP A 203 -3.03 5.75 -9.83
CA ASP A 203 -4.17 5.78 -10.76
C ASP A 203 -5.25 6.81 -10.37
N SER A 204 -5.17 7.35 -9.15
CA SER A 204 -6.12 8.33 -8.60
C SER A 204 -5.65 9.77 -8.84
N PRO A 205 -6.46 10.62 -9.51
CA PRO A 205 -6.17 12.04 -9.62
C PRO A 205 -6.01 12.73 -8.25
N ALA A 206 -6.85 12.39 -7.28
CA ALA A 206 -6.80 12.98 -5.94
C ALA A 206 -5.46 12.70 -5.25
N ASN A 207 -4.91 11.50 -5.40
CA ASN A 207 -3.62 11.12 -4.83
C ASN A 207 -2.46 11.86 -5.51
N THR A 208 -2.48 11.92 -6.86
CA THR A 208 -1.45 12.63 -7.63
C THR A 208 -1.48 14.13 -7.35
N ASP A 209 -2.66 14.75 -7.20
CA ASP A 209 -2.80 16.17 -6.88
C ASP A 209 -2.29 16.47 -5.47
N ALA A 210 -2.62 15.64 -4.48
CA ALA A 210 -2.13 15.79 -3.11
C ALA A 210 -0.59 15.65 -3.02
N ALA A 211 -0.02 14.70 -3.74
CA ALA A 211 1.43 14.52 -3.80
C ALA A 211 2.12 15.70 -4.51
N ALA A 212 1.57 16.18 -5.62
CA ALA A 212 2.08 17.35 -6.34
C ALA A 212 2.07 18.61 -5.47
N ALA A 213 1.04 18.81 -4.63
CA ALA A 213 0.95 19.91 -3.68
C ALA A 213 2.08 19.88 -2.63
N LEU A 214 2.68 18.71 -2.38
CA LEU A 214 3.85 18.54 -1.51
C LEU A 214 5.19 18.64 -2.27
N GLY A 215 5.15 18.89 -3.57
CA GLY A 215 6.35 19.05 -4.41
C GLY A 215 6.88 17.73 -5.02
N LEU A 216 6.18 16.61 -4.91
CA LEU A 216 6.53 15.40 -5.63
C LEU A 216 6.25 15.57 -7.13
N ALA A 217 7.09 14.93 -7.95
CA ALA A 217 6.69 14.66 -9.33
C ALA A 217 5.60 13.59 -9.33
N THR A 218 4.65 13.65 -10.26
CA THR A 218 3.56 12.69 -10.33
C THR A 218 3.36 12.14 -11.74
N HIS A 219 2.89 10.90 -11.81
CA HIS A 219 2.42 10.25 -13.03
C HIS A 219 1.05 9.65 -12.76
N LEU A 220 0.01 10.22 -13.38
CA LEU A 220 -1.33 9.65 -13.32
C LEU A 220 -1.35 8.37 -14.19
N PHE A 221 -1.36 7.23 -13.54
CA PHE A 221 -1.22 5.94 -14.20
C PHE A 221 -2.41 5.62 -15.11
N ARG A 222 -2.10 5.22 -16.33
CA ARG A 222 -3.08 4.80 -17.35
C ARG A 222 -2.52 3.65 -18.20
N GLY A 223 -1.63 2.85 -17.60
CA GLY A 223 -1.02 1.67 -18.23
C GLY A 223 0.50 1.77 -18.39
N ALA A 224 1.12 0.60 -18.43
CA ALA A 224 2.59 0.44 -18.41
C ALA A 224 3.30 1.14 -19.59
N GLY A 225 2.70 1.16 -20.77
CA GLY A 225 3.33 1.78 -21.95
C GLY A 225 3.49 3.31 -21.79
N ARG A 226 2.46 4.01 -21.26
CA ARG A 226 2.53 5.44 -21.00
C ARG A 226 3.50 5.76 -19.87
N LEU A 227 3.51 4.93 -18.84
CA LEU A 227 4.46 5.08 -17.74
C LEU A 227 5.90 4.90 -18.24
N ARG A 228 6.17 3.89 -19.04
CA ARG A 228 7.51 3.65 -19.60
C ARG A 228 8.02 4.85 -20.42
N ALA A 229 7.16 5.43 -21.26
CA ALA A 229 7.51 6.63 -22.01
C ALA A 229 7.89 7.80 -21.09
N ASP A 230 7.06 8.09 -20.08
CA ASP A 230 7.35 9.15 -19.10
C ASP A 230 8.65 8.88 -18.30
N LEU A 231 8.89 7.63 -17.89
CA LEU A 231 10.12 7.25 -17.22
C LEU A 231 11.36 7.42 -18.10
N THR A 232 11.24 7.16 -19.40
CA THR A 232 12.29 7.38 -20.40
C THR A 232 12.55 8.88 -20.58
N ASP A 233 11.51 9.67 -20.76
CA ASP A 233 11.62 11.15 -20.88
C ASP A 233 12.26 11.80 -19.65
N ARG A 234 12.01 11.23 -18.46
CA ARG A 234 12.65 11.62 -17.20
C ARG A 234 14.08 11.10 -17.05
N GLY A 235 14.57 10.25 -17.95
CA GLY A 235 15.88 9.61 -17.87
C GLY A 235 16.01 8.59 -16.74
N LEU A 236 14.90 7.99 -16.30
CA LEU A 236 14.87 6.90 -15.32
C LEU A 236 15.04 5.52 -15.98
N LEU A 237 14.60 5.39 -17.22
CA LEU A 237 14.83 4.23 -18.09
C LEU A 237 15.51 4.66 -19.39
N ASP A 238 16.19 3.72 -20.02
CA ASP A 238 16.68 3.90 -21.39
C ASP A 238 15.55 3.62 -22.39
N ALA A 239 15.63 4.21 -23.58
CA ALA A 239 14.72 3.88 -24.65
C ALA A 239 14.87 2.38 -25.01
N LEU A 240 13.74 1.73 -25.33
CA LEU A 240 13.81 0.37 -25.86
C LEU A 240 14.60 0.43 -27.19
N VAL A 241 15.59 -0.43 -27.30
CA VAL A 241 16.31 -0.64 -28.56
C VAL A 241 15.52 -1.69 -29.34
N ASP A 242 15.02 -1.30 -30.52
CA ASP A 242 14.31 -2.20 -31.44
C ASP A 242 15.21 -3.33 -31.98
#